data_e5bde49665293d57c9aa0884b9c4f273
#
_entry.id   e5bde49665293d57c9aa0884b9c4f273
#
_cell.length_a   1.000
_cell.length_b   1.000
_cell.length_c   1.000
_cell.angle_alpha   90.00
_cell.angle_beta   90.00
_cell.angle_gamma   90.00
#
_symmetry.space_group_name_H-M   'P 1'
#
loop_
_entity.id
_entity.type
_entity.pdbx_description
1 polymer ?
#
loop_
_entity_poly.entity_id
_entity_poly.type
_entity_poly.pdbx_seq_one_letter_code
_entity_poly.pdbx_strand_id
1 'polypeptide(L)'
;MIRLVRAELTKLTTTRLLYGLTAAMAAFAALTVVANVIIAGEQGDPLSAYSLPVLVAGPVTLLSGAALLLGILGMAGEFRHQTVTQTFLVTPHRGRVVAAKLVAYPLAGIALTLTILAFTAAVATGWLAAKGITPSLVGAIGVALGHVLLGAVLAAGLCALIGVGVAALVRNQVAALVGVAVWALVVEGLLMSLVNAPSLVKWLPSAAAAALTNPGGAHLSRLAGTLLLAAYALALAAAGTRLVVRRDIT
;
A
#
# COMPACT_ATOMS: atom_id res chain seq x y z
N MET A 1 23.36 3.08 9.50
CA MET A 1 22.06 2.75 8.91
C MET A 1 20.89 3.16 9.80
N ILE A 2 20.82 2.73 11.07
CA ILE A 2 19.68 3.05 11.98
C ILE A 2 19.43 4.56 12.11
N ARG A 3 20.47 5.39 12.25
CA ARG A 3 20.35 6.86 12.33
C ARG A 3 19.72 7.44 11.06
N LEU A 4 20.07 6.94 9.87
CA LEU A 4 19.50 7.39 8.60
C LEU A 4 18.03 6.99 8.47
N VAL A 5 17.67 5.77 8.81
CA VAL A 5 16.27 5.30 8.82
C VAL A 5 15.44 6.13 9.79
N ARG A 6 15.96 6.40 11.00
CA ARG A 6 15.27 7.25 11.98
C ARG A 6 15.07 8.67 11.45
N ALA A 7 16.07 9.25 10.78
CA ALA A 7 15.95 10.57 10.17
C ALA A 7 14.85 10.61 9.08
N GLU A 8 14.76 9.59 8.23
CA GLU A 8 13.70 9.48 7.22
C GLU A 8 12.31 9.34 7.85
N LEU A 9 12.17 8.52 8.89
CA LEU A 9 10.92 8.40 9.65
C LEU A 9 10.53 9.72 10.33
N THR A 10 11.49 10.44 10.90
CA THR A 10 11.24 11.77 11.49
C THR A 10 10.77 12.76 10.45
N LYS A 11 11.38 12.80 9.25
CA LYS A 11 10.89 13.62 8.13
C LYS A 11 9.42 13.33 7.81
N LEU A 12 9.03 12.06 7.76
CA LEU A 12 7.65 11.66 7.49
C LEU A 12 6.69 12.16 8.58
N THR A 13 7.02 11.96 9.84
CA THR A 13 6.15 12.34 10.98
C THR A 13 6.04 13.85 11.17
N THR A 14 6.98 14.64 10.66
CA THR A 14 6.93 16.11 10.70
C THR A 14 6.22 16.73 9.49
N THR A 15 5.91 15.94 8.45
CA THR A 15 5.24 16.45 7.26
C THR A 15 3.71 16.37 7.39
N ARG A 16 3.04 17.44 6.97
CA ARG A 16 1.55 17.48 6.90
C ARG A 16 0.97 16.42 5.96
N LEU A 17 1.78 15.92 5.04
CA LEU A 17 1.39 14.90 4.07
C LEU A 17 0.93 13.61 4.75
N LEU A 18 1.70 13.10 5.73
CA LEU A 18 1.35 11.87 6.43
C LEU A 18 0.00 12.00 7.14
N TYR A 19 -0.22 13.11 7.83
CA TYR A 19 -1.48 13.37 8.53
C TYR A 19 -2.66 13.50 7.56
N GLY A 20 -2.48 14.23 6.45
CA GLY A 20 -3.51 14.36 5.42
C GLY A 20 -3.86 13.02 4.77
N LEU A 21 -2.85 12.21 4.44
CA LEU A 21 -3.05 10.87 3.89
C LEU A 21 -3.74 9.94 4.89
N THR A 22 -3.34 9.98 6.17
CA THR A 22 -3.97 9.19 7.23
C THR A 22 -5.44 9.57 7.40
N ALA A 23 -5.75 10.87 7.45
CA ALA A 23 -7.12 11.36 7.56
C ALA A 23 -7.98 10.96 6.35
N ALA A 24 -7.45 11.10 5.14
CA ALA A 24 -8.15 10.68 3.91
C ALA A 24 -8.42 9.17 3.90
N MET A 25 -7.45 8.35 4.30
CA MET A 25 -7.61 6.90 4.36
C MET A 25 -8.58 6.49 5.48
N ALA A 26 -8.57 7.17 6.62
CA ALA A 26 -9.53 6.91 7.70
C ALA A 26 -10.97 7.25 7.27
N ALA A 27 -11.17 8.39 6.61
CA ALA A 27 -12.48 8.78 6.06
C ALA A 27 -12.97 7.76 5.01
N PHE A 28 -12.08 7.33 4.11
CA PHE A 28 -12.41 6.31 3.11
C PHE A 28 -12.74 4.96 3.76
N ALA A 29 -11.98 4.55 4.78
CA ALA A 29 -12.23 3.32 5.50
C ALA A 29 -13.59 3.34 6.24
N ALA A 30 -13.93 4.46 6.87
CA ALA A 30 -15.25 4.64 7.49
C ALA A 30 -16.37 4.57 6.43
N LEU A 31 -16.18 5.24 5.29
CA LEU A 31 -17.13 5.20 4.18
C LEU A 31 -17.34 3.78 3.64
N THR A 32 -16.27 3.00 3.48
CA THR A 32 -16.40 1.60 3.03
C THR A 32 -17.15 0.74 4.02
N VAL A 33 -16.96 0.91 5.33
CA VAL A 33 -17.75 0.20 6.35
C VAL A 33 -19.23 0.56 6.23
N VAL A 34 -19.54 1.84 6.18
CA VAL A 34 -20.93 2.33 6.05
C VAL A 34 -21.58 1.81 4.77
N ALA A 35 -20.89 1.94 3.63
CA ALA A 35 -21.39 1.48 2.33
C ALA A 35 -21.69 -0.02 2.33
N ASN A 36 -20.76 -0.85 2.83
CA ASN A 36 -20.98 -2.30 2.90
C ASN A 36 -22.18 -2.67 3.76
N VAL A 37 -22.36 -2.00 4.91
CA VAL A 37 -23.51 -2.26 5.80
C VAL A 37 -24.83 -1.84 5.18
N ILE A 38 -24.88 -0.69 4.47
CA ILE A 38 -26.10 -0.22 3.79
C ILE A 38 -26.47 -1.19 2.66
N ILE A 39 -25.50 -1.53 1.78
CA ILE A 39 -25.73 -2.42 0.63
C ILE A 39 -26.20 -3.80 1.10
N ALA A 40 -25.56 -4.35 2.14
CA ALA A 40 -25.98 -5.63 2.70
C ALA A 40 -27.39 -5.60 3.28
N GLY A 41 -27.77 -4.49 3.94
CA GLY A 41 -29.11 -4.28 4.46
C GLY A 41 -30.18 -4.21 3.37
N GLU A 42 -29.90 -3.57 2.24
CA GLU A 42 -30.82 -3.46 1.10
C GLU A 42 -30.98 -4.80 0.35
N GLN A 43 -29.93 -5.62 0.30
CA GLN A 43 -29.95 -6.93 -0.39
C GLN A 43 -30.56 -8.03 0.46
N GLY A 44 -30.89 -7.76 1.73
CA GLY A 44 -31.42 -8.77 2.66
C GLY A 44 -30.42 -9.89 2.95
N ASP A 45 -29.12 -9.62 2.80
CA ASP A 45 -28.06 -10.59 2.96
C ASP A 45 -27.97 -11.13 4.39
N PRO A 46 -27.68 -12.41 4.56
CA PRO A 46 -27.55 -13.02 5.87
C PRO A 46 -26.38 -12.40 6.66
N LEU A 47 -26.36 -12.61 7.97
CA LEU A 47 -25.35 -12.11 8.95
C LEU A 47 -23.86 -12.26 8.52
N SER A 48 -23.56 -13.08 7.51
CA SER A 48 -22.23 -13.22 6.90
C SER A 48 -21.72 -11.93 6.25
N ALA A 49 -22.60 -11.08 5.72
CA ALA A 49 -22.24 -9.78 5.15
C ALA A 49 -21.72 -8.79 6.22
N TYR A 50 -22.09 -9.01 7.48
CA TYR A 50 -21.65 -8.22 8.63
C TYR A 50 -20.42 -8.81 9.34
N SER A 51 -19.73 -9.76 8.72
CA SER A 51 -18.54 -10.34 9.35
C SER A 51 -17.39 -9.32 9.41
N LEU A 52 -16.76 -9.22 10.57
CA LEU A 52 -15.67 -8.27 10.82
C LEU A 52 -14.52 -8.39 9.79
N PRO A 53 -14.08 -9.60 9.35
CA PRO A 53 -13.06 -9.72 8.31
C PRO A 53 -13.44 -9.07 6.98
N VAL A 54 -14.69 -9.17 6.54
CA VAL A 54 -15.18 -8.58 5.29
C VAL A 54 -15.14 -7.05 5.38
N LEU A 55 -15.64 -6.47 6.48
CA LEU A 55 -15.64 -5.03 6.69
C LEU A 55 -14.21 -4.46 6.77
N VAL A 56 -13.30 -5.18 7.43
CA VAL A 56 -11.89 -4.77 7.57
C VAL A 56 -11.13 -4.94 6.26
N ALA A 57 -11.50 -5.90 5.40
CA ALA A 57 -10.86 -6.10 4.10
C ALA A 57 -11.19 -4.98 3.09
N GLY A 58 -12.33 -4.30 3.23
CA GLY A 58 -12.79 -3.27 2.28
C GLY A 58 -11.74 -2.23 1.89
N PRO A 59 -11.06 -1.53 2.81
CA PRO A 59 -10.10 -0.49 2.47
C PRO A 59 -8.71 -1.01 2.05
N VAL A 60 -8.41 -2.31 2.14
CA VAL A 60 -7.03 -2.84 2.02
C VAL A 60 -6.39 -2.53 0.66
N THR A 61 -7.14 -2.61 -0.42
CA THR A 61 -6.62 -2.32 -1.77
C THR A 61 -6.15 -0.87 -1.88
N LEU A 62 -6.94 0.08 -1.36
CA LEU A 62 -6.58 1.50 -1.35
C LEU A 62 -5.40 1.78 -0.41
N LEU A 63 -5.29 1.08 0.70
CA LEU A 63 -4.16 1.20 1.62
C LEU A 63 -2.84 0.77 0.97
N SER A 64 -2.85 -0.26 0.13
CA SER A 64 -1.69 -0.65 -0.68
C SER A 64 -1.28 0.45 -1.65
N GLY A 65 -2.26 1.10 -2.30
CA GLY A 65 -2.03 2.28 -3.14
C GLY A 65 -1.49 3.48 -2.35
N ALA A 66 -2.03 3.75 -1.16
CA ALA A 66 -1.54 4.81 -0.29
C ALA A 66 -0.08 4.57 0.16
N ALA A 67 0.27 3.33 0.48
CA ALA A 67 1.65 2.96 0.79
C ALA A 67 2.60 3.15 -0.40
N LEU A 68 2.16 2.82 -1.62
CA LEU A 68 2.90 3.09 -2.85
C LEU A 68 3.11 4.60 -3.05
N LEU A 69 2.07 5.41 -2.86
CA LEU A 69 2.17 6.88 -2.93
C LEU A 69 3.14 7.43 -1.88
N LEU A 70 3.13 6.92 -0.64
CA LEU A 70 4.12 7.29 0.37
C LEU A 70 5.55 7.03 -0.11
N GLY A 71 5.81 5.88 -0.71
CA GLY A 71 7.12 5.56 -1.28
C GLY A 71 7.53 6.53 -2.38
N ILE A 72 6.61 6.85 -3.33
CA ILE A 72 6.87 7.81 -4.40
C ILE A 72 7.18 9.19 -3.84
N LEU A 73 6.31 9.70 -2.99
CA LEU A 73 6.41 11.05 -2.44
C LEU A 73 7.67 11.23 -1.59
N GLY A 74 8.05 10.20 -0.85
CA GLY A 74 9.24 10.20 -0.03
C GLY A 74 10.56 10.22 -0.79
N MET A 75 10.62 9.56 -1.94
CA MET A 75 11.81 9.56 -2.77
C MET A 75 11.79 10.73 -3.77
N ALA A 76 10.70 10.94 -4.47
CA ALA A 76 10.58 11.98 -5.50
C ALA A 76 10.45 13.39 -4.91
N GLY A 77 9.96 13.53 -3.69
CA GLY A 77 9.87 14.83 -3.00
C GLY A 77 11.22 15.51 -2.82
N GLU A 78 12.28 14.75 -2.58
CA GLU A 78 13.63 15.33 -2.46
C GLU A 78 14.16 15.86 -3.79
N PHE A 79 13.80 15.23 -4.91
CA PHE A 79 14.14 15.77 -6.23
C PHE A 79 13.34 17.05 -6.53
N ARG A 80 12.04 17.07 -6.18
CA ARG A 80 11.18 18.24 -6.38
C ARG A 80 11.65 19.46 -5.58
N HIS A 81 12.04 19.25 -4.32
CA HIS A 81 12.46 20.33 -3.41
C HIS A 81 13.97 20.60 -3.46
N GLN A 82 14.72 19.97 -4.36
CA GLN A 82 16.18 20.10 -4.50
C GLN A 82 16.98 19.81 -3.22
N THR A 83 16.37 19.09 -2.26
CA THR A 83 17.02 18.73 -1.00
C THR A 83 17.95 17.51 -1.12
N VAL A 84 17.91 16.82 -2.26
CA VAL A 84 18.78 15.68 -2.59
C VAL A 84 20.25 16.04 -2.47
N THR A 85 20.65 17.23 -3.00
CA THR A 85 22.03 17.70 -2.95
C THR A 85 22.50 17.89 -1.50
N GLN A 86 21.69 18.52 -0.66
CA GLN A 86 22.02 18.72 0.77
C GLN A 86 22.16 17.37 1.50
N THR A 87 21.27 16.42 1.21
CA THR A 87 21.31 15.08 1.80
C THR A 87 22.61 14.34 1.43
N PHE A 88 23.10 14.49 0.19
CA PHE A 88 24.33 13.84 -0.26
C PHE A 88 25.61 14.55 0.19
N LEU A 89 25.54 15.86 0.46
CA LEU A 89 26.66 16.59 1.08
C LEU A 89 26.92 16.10 2.52
N VAL A 90 25.84 15.85 3.28
CA VAL A 90 25.95 15.30 4.64
C VAL A 90 26.28 13.80 4.65
N THR A 91 25.78 13.06 3.65
CA THR A 91 26.00 11.61 3.53
C THR A 91 26.52 11.27 2.13
N PRO A 92 27.84 11.26 1.91
CA PRO A 92 28.43 11.09 0.56
C PRO A 92 28.13 9.74 -0.07
N HIS A 93 27.77 8.73 0.73
CA HIS A 93 27.40 7.38 0.24
C HIS A 93 25.94 7.37 -0.20
N ARG A 94 25.65 7.78 -1.45
CA ARG A 94 24.29 7.83 -2.05
C ARG A 94 23.49 6.53 -1.87
N GLY A 95 24.17 5.37 -2.02
CA GLY A 95 23.52 4.07 -1.83
C GLY A 95 22.98 3.82 -0.42
N ARG A 96 23.63 4.36 0.63
CA ARG A 96 23.14 4.25 2.01
C ARG A 96 21.88 5.07 2.25
N VAL A 97 21.76 6.23 1.61
CA VAL A 97 20.55 7.06 1.69
C VAL A 97 19.38 6.34 1.04
N VAL A 98 19.57 5.81 -0.19
CA VAL A 98 18.52 5.04 -0.86
C VAL A 98 18.14 3.79 -0.06
N ALA A 99 19.12 3.06 0.46
CA ALA A 99 18.86 1.90 1.31
C ALA A 99 18.09 2.26 2.59
N ALA A 100 18.36 3.40 3.21
CA ALA A 100 17.58 3.89 4.35
C ALA A 100 16.13 4.16 3.98
N LYS A 101 15.87 4.72 2.80
CA LYS A 101 14.50 4.93 2.28
C LYS A 101 13.80 3.63 1.97
N LEU A 102 14.50 2.66 1.35
CA LEU A 102 13.95 1.32 1.08
C LEU A 102 13.57 0.55 2.35
N VAL A 103 14.01 0.99 3.52
CA VAL A 103 13.58 0.44 4.82
C VAL A 103 12.51 1.32 5.46
N ALA A 104 12.72 2.64 5.49
CA ALA A 104 11.86 3.57 6.22
C ALA A 104 10.44 3.65 5.63
N TYR A 105 10.30 3.72 4.30
CA TYR A 105 8.99 3.89 3.65
C TYR A 105 8.11 2.63 3.71
N PRO A 106 8.62 1.41 3.52
CA PRO A 106 7.84 0.21 3.82
C PRO A 106 7.36 0.15 5.26
N LEU A 107 8.22 0.46 6.24
CA LEU A 107 7.82 0.52 7.65
C LEU A 107 6.72 1.56 7.88
N ALA A 108 6.82 2.73 7.27
CA ALA A 108 5.79 3.77 7.36
C ALA A 108 4.48 3.34 6.68
N GLY A 109 4.54 2.69 5.51
CA GLY A 109 3.38 2.15 4.81
C GLY A 109 2.68 1.05 5.62
N ILE A 110 3.44 0.16 6.23
CA ILE A 110 2.92 -0.86 7.15
C ILE A 110 2.26 -0.20 8.38
N ALA A 111 2.91 0.76 9.00
CA ALA A 111 2.38 1.47 10.17
C ALA A 111 1.07 2.21 9.83
N LEU A 112 1.02 2.91 8.69
CA LEU A 112 -0.20 3.54 8.18
C LEU A 112 -1.31 2.50 8.00
N THR A 113 -1.02 1.40 7.32
CA THR A 113 -1.99 0.33 7.07
C THR A 113 -2.53 -0.26 8.37
N LEU A 114 -1.67 -0.60 9.32
CA LEU A 114 -2.10 -1.12 10.62
C LEU A 114 -2.95 -0.11 11.40
N THR A 115 -2.59 1.17 11.38
CA THR A 115 -3.37 2.24 12.04
C THR A 115 -4.77 2.34 11.44
N ILE A 116 -4.89 2.34 10.12
CA ILE A 116 -6.18 2.44 9.45
C ILE A 116 -7.01 1.17 9.63
N LEU A 117 -6.40 -0.03 9.58
CA LEU A 117 -7.11 -1.27 9.84
C LEU A 117 -7.62 -1.37 11.28
N ALA A 118 -6.84 -0.90 12.27
CA ALA A 118 -7.30 -0.80 13.64
C ALA A 118 -8.48 0.17 13.79
N PHE A 119 -8.42 1.34 13.12
CA PHE A 119 -9.52 2.30 13.06
C PHE A 119 -10.75 1.68 12.37
N THR A 120 -10.58 1.00 11.24
CA THR A 120 -11.68 0.31 10.53
C THR A 120 -12.34 -0.73 11.42
N ALA A 121 -11.55 -1.54 12.12
CA ALA A 121 -12.06 -2.55 13.06
C ALA A 121 -12.85 -1.90 14.21
N ALA A 122 -12.37 -0.77 14.75
CA ALA A 122 -13.07 -0.05 15.80
C ALA A 122 -14.42 0.51 15.30
N VAL A 123 -14.46 1.10 14.09
CA VAL A 123 -15.70 1.59 13.49
C VAL A 123 -16.67 0.43 13.22
N ALA A 124 -16.18 -0.67 12.64
CA ALA A 124 -16.97 -1.85 12.31
C ALA A 124 -17.56 -2.50 13.58
N THR A 125 -16.76 -2.69 14.63
CA THR A 125 -17.24 -3.27 15.88
C THR A 125 -18.25 -2.37 16.60
N GLY A 126 -18.03 -1.05 16.62
CA GLY A 126 -18.97 -0.09 17.15
C GLY A 126 -20.31 -0.12 16.42
N TRP A 127 -20.27 -0.19 15.08
CA TRP A 127 -21.49 -0.29 14.26
C TRP A 127 -22.25 -1.61 14.48
N LEU A 128 -21.53 -2.75 14.50
CA LEU A 128 -22.15 -4.06 14.76
C LEU A 128 -22.80 -4.10 16.16
N ALA A 129 -22.11 -3.57 17.18
CA ALA A 129 -22.66 -3.46 18.54
C ALA A 129 -23.94 -2.61 18.58
N ALA A 130 -23.99 -1.49 17.86
CA ALA A 130 -25.18 -0.65 17.76
C ALA A 130 -26.38 -1.36 17.09
N LYS A 131 -26.11 -2.40 16.29
CA LYS A 131 -27.13 -3.27 15.67
C LYS A 131 -27.47 -4.50 16.52
N GLY A 132 -26.92 -4.62 17.74
CA GLY A 132 -27.10 -5.78 18.62
C GLY A 132 -26.33 -7.04 18.18
N ILE A 133 -25.41 -6.90 17.24
CA ILE A 133 -24.57 -8.00 16.74
C ILE A 133 -23.24 -7.98 17.48
N THR A 134 -22.96 -9.02 18.25
CA THR A 134 -21.66 -9.19 18.92
C THR A 134 -20.73 -9.97 18.01
N PRO A 135 -19.68 -9.34 17.44
CA PRO A 135 -18.72 -10.05 16.60
C PRO A 135 -17.91 -11.01 17.49
N SER A 136 -17.99 -12.31 17.20
CA SER A 136 -17.10 -13.28 17.82
C SER A 136 -15.70 -13.11 17.24
N LEU A 137 -14.73 -12.75 18.07
CA LEU A 137 -13.31 -12.64 17.66
C LEU A 137 -12.58 -13.99 17.78
N VAL A 138 -13.29 -15.06 18.16
CA VAL A 138 -12.70 -16.37 18.47
C VAL A 138 -12.94 -17.36 17.31
N GLY A 139 -11.95 -18.16 16.99
CA GLY A 139 -12.05 -19.23 16.01
C GLY A 139 -11.89 -18.79 14.56
N ALA A 140 -12.80 -19.20 13.68
CA ALA A 140 -12.70 -18.97 12.23
C ALA A 140 -12.59 -17.50 11.83
N ILE A 141 -13.24 -16.58 12.58
CA ILE A 141 -13.14 -15.13 12.36
C ILE A 141 -11.74 -14.61 12.68
N GLY A 142 -11.13 -15.09 13.78
CA GLY A 142 -9.76 -14.70 14.14
C GLY A 142 -8.74 -15.12 13.08
N VAL A 143 -8.88 -16.34 12.54
CA VAL A 143 -8.02 -16.82 11.45
C VAL A 143 -8.22 -16.01 10.17
N ALA A 144 -9.46 -15.73 9.78
CA ALA A 144 -9.77 -14.92 8.59
C ALA A 144 -9.23 -13.50 8.73
N LEU A 145 -9.42 -12.85 9.89
CA LEU A 145 -8.87 -11.53 10.17
C LEU A 145 -7.34 -11.52 10.14
N GLY A 146 -6.69 -12.54 10.73
CA GLY A 146 -5.24 -12.72 10.66
C GLY A 146 -4.73 -12.81 9.23
N HIS A 147 -5.46 -13.50 8.36
CA HIS A 147 -5.14 -13.58 6.93
C HIS A 147 -5.26 -12.22 6.22
N VAL A 148 -6.28 -11.43 6.51
CA VAL A 148 -6.46 -10.09 5.96
C VAL A 148 -5.34 -9.16 6.42
N LEU A 149 -5.02 -9.17 7.73
CA LEU A 149 -3.95 -8.35 8.30
C LEU A 149 -2.59 -8.69 7.70
N LEU A 150 -2.24 -9.98 7.62
CA LEU A 150 -0.98 -10.42 7.02
C LEU A 150 -0.88 -9.98 5.56
N GLY A 151 -1.93 -10.21 4.78
CA GLY A 151 -1.97 -9.80 3.37
C GLY A 151 -1.83 -8.29 3.20
N ALA A 152 -2.53 -7.51 4.00
CA ALA A 152 -2.47 -6.05 3.97
C ALA A 152 -1.07 -5.50 4.32
N VAL A 153 -0.43 -6.05 5.35
CA VAL A 153 0.93 -5.66 5.77
C VAL A 153 1.95 -5.97 4.68
N LEU A 154 1.89 -7.17 4.09
CA LEU A 154 2.78 -7.57 3.00
C LEU A 154 2.56 -6.70 1.76
N ALA A 155 1.32 -6.49 1.35
CA ALA A 155 0.98 -5.65 0.21
C ALA A 155 1.46 -4.20 0.41
N ALA A 156 1.19 -3.60 1.56
CA ALA A 156 1.61 -2.23 1.88
C ALA A 156 3.13 -2.08 1.87
N GLY A 157 3.87 -3.00 2.50
CA GLY A 157 5.33 -2.97 2.52
C GLY A 157 5.93 -3.07 1.11
N LEU A 158 5.45 -4.02 0.30
CA LEU A 158 5.93 -4.24 -1.07
C LEU A 158 5.53 -3.10 -2.01
N CYS A 159 4.31 -2.57 -1.90
CA CYS A 159 3.87 -1.42 -2.69
C CYS A 159 4.66 -0.16 -2.34
N ALA A 160 4.98 0.09 -1.07
CA ALA A 160 5.84 1.20 -0.69
C ALA A 160 7.26 1.06 -1.28
N LEU A 161 7.82 -0.16 -1.31
CA LEU A 161 9.10 -0.45 -1.98
C LEU A 161 9.03 -0.14 -3.49
N ILE A 162 7.96 -0.58 -4.17
CA ILE A 162 7.70 -0.27 -5.57
C ILE A 162 7.67 1.24 -5.76
N GLY A 163 6.96 1.97 -4.90
CA GLY A 163 6.88 3.43 -4.94
C GLY A 163 8.24 4.12 -4.86
N VAL A 164 9.10 3.72 -3.91
CA VAL A 164 10.47 4.24 -3.80
C VAL A 164 11.28 3.91 -5.05
N GLY A 165 11.17 2.68 -5.57
CA GLY A 165 11.88 2.22 -6.76
C GLY A 165 11.49 3.03 -8.02
N VAL A 166 10.19 3.20 -8.27
CA VAL A 166 9.66 4.00 -9.40
C VAL A 166 10.13 5.44 -9.29
N ALA A 167 10.03 6.06 -8.12
CA ALA A 167 10.45 7.43 -7.90
C ALA A 167 11.96 7.63 -8.11
N ALA A 168 12.77 6.66 -7.70
CA ALA A 168 14.22 6.65 -7.93
C ALA A 168 14.58 6.56 -9.42
N LEU A 169 13.76 5.83 -10.21
CA LEU A 169 13.93 5.71 -11.67
C LEU A 169 13.55 7.00 -12.39
N VAL A 170 12.38 7.55 -12.07
CA VAL A 170 11.76 8.67 -12.80
C VAL A 170 12.35 10.01 -12.38
N ARG A 171 12.76 10.17 -11.10
CA ARG A 171 13.34 11.39 -10.50
C ARG A 171 12.46 12.66 -10.63
N ASN A 172 11.23 12.51 -11.02
CA ASN A 172 10.25 13.58 -11.12
C ASN A 172 8.97 13.13 -10.40
N GLN A 173 8.54 13.91 -9.43
CA GLN A 173 7.40 13.57 -8.60
C GLN A 173 6.10 13.47 -9.40
N VAL A 174 5.84 14.45 -10.27
CA VAL A 174 4.61 14.49 -11.07
C VAL A 174 4.60 13.33 -12.06
N ALA A 175 5.70 13.12 -12.78
CA ALA A 175 5.81 12.03 -13.76
C ALA A 175 5.70 10.66 -13.09
N ALA A 176 6.25 10.45 -11.89
CA ALA A 176 6.11 9.20 -11.16
C ALA A 176 4.66 8.94 -10.71
N LEU A 177 3.99 9.95 -10.16
CA LEU A 177 2.60 9.84 -9.74
C LEU A 177 1.65 9.61 -10.92
N VAL A 178 1.78 10.43 -11.97
CA VAL A 178 0.96 10.29 -13.19
C VAL A 178 1.23 8.96 -13.88
N GLY A 179 2.50 8.56 -14.02
CA GLY A 179 2.88 7.30 -14.65
C GLY A 179 2.28 6.09 -13.94
N VAL A 180 2.31 6.06 -12.60
CA VAL A 180 1.67 4.98 -11.81
C VAL A 180 0.16 5.02 -11.91
N ALA A 181 -0.45 6.21 -11.88
CA ALA A 181 -1.90 6.35 -12.04
C ALA A 181 -2.36 5.89 -13.44
N VAL A 182 -1.67 6.31 -14.50
CA VAL A 182 -1.95 5.86 -15.88
C VAL A 182 -1.76 4.34 -16.00
N TRP A 183 -0.70 3.79 -15.43
CA TRP A 183 -0.51 2.33 -15.41
C TRP A 183 -1.67 1.62 -14.73
N ALA A 184 -2.00 1.99 -13.50
CA ALA A 184 -3.00 1.29 -12.70
C ALA A 184 -4.43 1.46 -13.24
N LEU A 185 -4.81 2.67 -13.68
CA LEU A 185 -6.19 2.96 -14.08
C LEU A 185 -6.43 2.70 -15.57
N VAL A 186 -5.45 3.01 -16.42
CA VAL A 186 -5.62 2.90 -17.86
C VAL A 186 -5.05 1.59 -18.40
N VAL A 187 -3.76 1.33 -18.16
CA VAL A 187 -3.09 0.16 -18.77
C VAL A 187 -3.64 -1.14 -18.19
N GLU A 188 -3.66 -1.28 -16.87
CA GLU A 188 -4.20 -2.50 -16.24
C GLU A 188 -5.70 -2.62 -16.48
N GLY A 189 -6.47 -1.53 -16.40
CA GLY A 189 -7.89 -1.52 -16.71
C GLY A 189 -8.20 -1.97 -18.13
N LEU A 190 -7.46 -1.49 -19.12
CA LEU A 190 -7.59 -1.93 -20.51
C LEU A 190 -7.18 -3.40 -20.68
N LEU A 191 -6.08 -3.83 -20.07
CA LEU A 191 -5.65 -5.22 -20.14
C LEU A 191 -6.70 -6.16 -19.53
N MET A 192 -7.32 -5.78 -18.42
CA MET A 192 -8.38 -6.56 -17.78
C MET A 192 -9.67 -6.61 -18.62
N SER A 193 -10.02 -5.53 -19.32
CA SER A 193 -11.26 -5.44 -20.10
C SER A 193 -11.13 -6.00 -21.52
N LEU A 194 -10.00 -5.80 -22.20
CA LEU A 194 -9.81 -6.16 -23.61
C LEU A 194 -9.19 -7.55 -23.77
N VAL A 195 -8.35 -7.98 -22.83
CA VAL A 195 -7.65 -9.26 -22.93
C VAL A 195 -8.45 -10.34 -22.21
N ASN A 196 -9.25 -11.07 -22.95
CA ASN A 196 -10.02 -12.21 -22.44
C ASN A 196 -9.11 -13.42 -22.13
N ALA A 197 -7.93 -13.14 -21.53
CA ALA A 197 -6.90 -14.10 -21.19
C ALA A 197 -6.54 -14.00 -19.70
N PRO A 198 -7.25 -14.72 -18.83
CA PRO A 198 -6.99 -14.71 -17.37
C PRO A 198 -5.55 -15.15 -17.04
N SER A 199 -4.91 -15.89 -17.94
CA SER A 199 -3.50 -16.30 -17.80
C SER A 199 -2.50 -15.14 -17.88
N LEU A 200 -2.82 -14.02 -18.53
CA LEU A 200 -1.97 -12.82 -18.60
C LEU A 200 -2.28 -11.85 -17.46
N VAL A 201 -3.55 -11.67 -17.12
CA VAL A 201 -4.00 -10.77 -16.06
C VAL A 201 -3.38 -11.10 -14.70
N LYS A 202 -3.16 -12.38 -14.41
CA LYS A 202 -2.54 -12.82 -13.14
C LYS A 202 -1.13 -12.29 -12.90
N TRP A 203 -0.40 -11.89 -13.96
CA TRP A 203 0.95 -11.35 -13.85
C TRP A 203 0.99 -9.87 -13.53
N LEU A 204 -0.13 -9.16 -13.56
CA LEU A 204 -0.18 -7.73 -13.26
C LEU A 204 0.13 -7.44 -11.78
N PRO A 205 0.78 -6.31 -11.47
CA PRO A 205 1.06 -5.90 -10.09
C PRO A 205 -0.19 -5.80 -9.22
N SER A 206 -1.32 -5.31 -9.77
CA SER A 206 -2.59 -5.24 -9.04
C SER A 206 -3.14 -6.62 -8.72
N ALA A 207 -3.07 -7.58 -9.65
CA ALA A 207 -3.49 -8.95 -9.43
C ALA A 207 -2.62 -9.65 -8.36
N ALA A 208 -1.31 -9.38 -8.36
CA ALA A 208 -0.41 -9.86 -7.32
C ALA A 208 -0.77 -9.27 -5.94
N ALA A 209 -1.05 -7.97 -5.85
CA ALA A 209 -1.49 -7.33 -4.60
C ALA A 209 -2.86 -7.86 -4.13
N ALA A 210 -3.81 -8.05 -5.06
CA ALA A 210 -5.12 -8.63 -4.75
C ALA A 210 -5.01 -10.07 -4.21
N ALA A 211 -4.08 -10.89 -4.72
CA ALA A 211 -3.85 -12.23 -4.22
C ALA A 211 -3.39 -12.28 -2.75
N LEU A 212 -2.73 -11.23 -2.26
CA LEU A 212 -2.34 -11.14 -0.85
C LEU A 212 -3.53 -10.85 0.06
N THR A 213 -4.46 -10.04 -0.41
CA THR A 213 -5.57 -9.49 0.39
C THR A 213 -6.86 -10.29 0.25
N ASN A 214 -7.11 -10.89 -0.91
CA ASN A 214 -8.29 -11.70 -1.19
C ASN A 214 -7.93 -13.01 -1.93
N PRO A 215 -7.39 -14.01 -1.25
CA PRO A 215 -6.90 -15.24 -1.88
C PRO A 215 -8.02 -16.10 -2.50
N GLY A 216 -9.29 -15.89 -2.14
CA GLY A 216 -10.42 -16.61 -2.70
C GLY A 216 -10.93 -16.09 -4.04
N GLY A 217 -10.61 -14.82 -4.38
CA GLY A 217 -11.02 -14.15 -5.63
C GLY A 217 -9.89 -13.93 -6.63
N ALA A 218 -8.67 -14.30 -6.30
CA ALA A 218 -7.50 -14.03 -7.12
C ALA A 218 -7.10 -15.25 -7.96
N HIS A 219 -6.56 -14.97 -9.15
CA HIS A 219 -6.01 -16.01 -10.05
C HIS A 219 -4.68 -16.61 -9.57
N LEU A 220 -4.12 -16.08 -8.48
CA LEU A 220 -2.86 -16.50 -7.86
C LEU A 220 -3.08 -16.92 -6.41
N SER A 221 -2.30 -17.91 -5.96
CA SER A 221 -2.17 -18.16 -4.52
C SER A 221 -1.47 -17.00 -3.80
N ARG A 222 -1.72 -16.83 -2.50
CA ARG A 222 -1.07 -15.77 -1.70
C ARG A 222 0.44 -15.81 -1.81
N LEU A 223 1.05 -17.00 -1.76
CA LEU A 223 2.49 -17.16 -1.90
C LEU A 223 2.98 -16.68 -3.26
N ALA A 224 2.33 -17.11 -4.35
CA ALA A 224 2.69 -16.69 -5.71
C ALA A 224 2.53 -15.19 -5.90
N GLY A 225 1.45 -14.59 -5.41
CA GLY A 225 1.25 -13.13 -5.41
C GLY A 225 2.33 -12.39 -4.64
N THR A 226 2.69 -12.87 -3.43
CA THR A 226 3.78 -12.28 -2.64
C THR A 226 5.11 -12.33 -3.37
N LEU A 227 5.47 -13.47 -3.94
CA LEU A 227 6.73 -13.64 -4.68
C LEU A 227 6.77 -12.75 -5.93
N LEU A 228 5.66 -12.67 -6.66
CA LEU A 228 5.57 -11.82 -7.84
C LEU A 228 5.68 -10.33 -7.48
N LEU A 229 4.94 -9.88 -6.48
CA LEU A 229 5.00 -8.48 -6.04
C LEU A 229 6.38 -8.13 -5.46
N ALA A 230 7.01 -9.06 -4.74
CA ALA A 230 8.38 -8.91 -4.25
C ALA A 230 9.40 -8.84 -5.40
N ALA A 231 9.22 -9.62 -6.47
CA ALA A 231 10.06 -9.54 -7.66
C ALA A 231 9.98 -8.16 -8.32
N TYR A 232 8.78 -7.59 -8.49
CA TYR A 232 8.61 -6.23 -8.97
C TYR A 232 9.27 -5.20 -8.05
N ALA A 233 9.04 -5.31 -6.74
CA ALA A 233 9.61 -4.40 -5.75
C ALA A 233 11.15 -4.42 -5.79
N LEU A 234 11.75 -5.60 -5.79
CA LEU A 234 13.21 -5.77 -5.83
C LEU A 234 13.80 -5.30 -7.15
N ALA A 235 13.18 -5.62 -8.29
CA ALA A 235 13.65 -5.18 -9.60
C ALA A 235 13.66 -3.65 -9.72
N LEU A 236 12.57 -2.99 -9.32
CA LEU A 236 12.45 -1.53 -9.36
C LEU A 236 13.37 -0.86 -8.34
N ALA A 237 13.50 -1.40 -7.13
CA ALA A 237 14.42 -0.89 -6.12
C ALA A 237 15.88 -1.02 -6.57
N ALA A 238 16.27 -2.15 -7.14
CA ALA A 238 17.63 -2.37 -7.65
C ALA A 238 17.94 -1.45 -8.84
N ALA A 239 17.04 -1.36 -9.81
CA ALA A 239 17.20 -0.48 -10.97
C ALA A 239 17.27 1.00 -10.55
N GLY A 240 16.34 1.45 -9.67
CA GLY A 240 16.33 2.81 -9.14
C GLY A 240 17.60 3.14 -8.36
N THR A 241 18.05 2.25 -7.49
CA THR A 241 19.30 2.43 -6.73
C THR A 241 20.51 2.55 -7.64
N ARG A 242 20.62 1.68 -8.66
CA ARG A 242 21.72 1.74 -9.64
C ARG A 242 21.77 3.06 -10.39
N LEU A 243 20.61 3.58 -10.79
CA LEU A 243 20.52 4.86 -11.51
C LEU A 243 20.89 6.04 -10.60
N VAL A 244 20.46 6.06 -9.34
CA VAL A 244 20.80 7.12 -8.38
C VAL A 244 22.28 7.13 -8.05
N VAL A 245 22.93 5.96 -7.96
CA VAL A 245 24.34 5.85 -7.65
C VAL A 245 25.24 6.22 -8.85
N ARG A 246 24.85 5.81 -10.10
CA ARG A 246 25.68 5.96 -11.29
C ARG A 246 25.55 7.29 -12.01
N ARG A 247 24.41 7.97 -11.91
CA ARG A 247 24.19 9.25 -12.62
C ARG A 247 24.52 10.43 -11.71
N ASP A 248 25.31 11.34 -12.23
CA ASP A 248 25.54 12.63 -11.56
C ASP A 248 24.24 13.45 -11.55
N ILE A 249 24.09 14.24 -10.49
CA ILE A 249 22.98 15.17 -10.35
C ILE A 249 23.43 16.45 -11.02
N THR A 250 23.06 16.62 -12.28
CA THR A 250 23.14 17.89 -13.00
C THR A 250 21.83 18.62 -12.86
#